data_caea3aaedd6c7701156a4e4563b92c40
#
_entry.id   caea3aaedd6c7701156a4e4563b92c40
#
_cell.length_a   1.000
_cell.length_b   1.000
_cell.length_c   1.000
_cell.angle_alpha   90.00
_cell.angle_beta   90.00
_cell.angle_gamma   90.00
#
_symmetry.space_group_name_H-M   'P 1'
#
loop_
_entity.id
_entity.type
_entity.pdbx_description
1 polymer ?
#
loop_
_entity_poly.entity_id
_entity_poly.type
_entity_poly.pdbx_seq_one_letter_code
_entity_poly.pdbx_strand_id
1 'polypeptide(L)'
;MDRPLTLVEDRRIKEGTSKETVVKESFWRMRPDGIAVLPPVGNKAGIFCILDHKRMSDVCERYLIRAKSTAENQYASLRSAISAVIQRQGWKVEQVSFITGARSVDKQDFSKNLKFFRVPAASINSIYSKLAMRVFDVYSNILNLMHV
;
A
#
# COMPACT_ATOMS: atom_id res chain seq x y z
N MET A 1 20.61 -1.35 -0.25
CA MET A 1 19.86 -2.63 -0.07
C MET A 1 19.18 -2.96 -1.39
N ASP A 2 19.57 -4.05 -2.01
CA ASP A 2 18.95 -4.51 -3.27
C ASP A 2 17.57 -5.07 -2.98
N ARG A 3 16.52 -4.39 -3.46
CA ARG A 3 15.17 -4.94 -3.40
C ARG A 3 15.04 -6.13 -4.35
N PRO A 4 14.18 -7.09 -4.06
CA PRO A 4 13.89 -8.17 -5.00
C PRO A 4 13.29 -7.60 -6.30
N LEU A 5 13.71 -8.15 -7.43
CA LEU A 5 13.19 -7.80 -8.75
C LEU A 5 11.75 -8.34 -8.89
N THR A 6 10.92 -7.60 -9.59
CA THR A 6 9.61 -8.10 -10.03
C THR A 6 9.80 -9.09 -11.18
N LEU A 7 8.79 -9.94 -11.43
CA LEU A 7 8.83 -10.90 -12.56
C LEU A 7 9.06 -10.21 -13.91
N VAL A 8 8.48 -9.02 -14.09
CA VAL A 8 8.63 -8.23 -15.32
C VAL A 8 10.06 -7.70 -15.45
N GLU A 9 10.64 -7.20 -14.37
CA GLU A 9 12.02 -6.71 -14.35
C GLU A 9 13.02 -7.84 -14.61
N ASP A 10 12.84 -8.99 -13.97
CA ASP A 10 13.68 -10.17 -14.17
C ASP A 10 13.63 -10.68 -15.62
N ARG A 11 12.44 -10.70 -16.23
CA ARG A 11 12.26 -11.06 -17.63
C ARG A 11 13.02 -10.11 -18.56
N ARG A 12 12.90 -8.80 -18.36
CA ARG A 12 13.59 -7.80 -19.18
C ARG A 12 15.10 -7.90 -19.08
N ILE A 13 15.64 -8.24 -17.92
CA ILE A 13 17.06 -8.47 -17.74
C ILE A 13 17.51 -9.72 -18.51
N LYS A 14 16.74 -10.80 -18.47
CA LYS A 14 16.98 -12.01 -19.24
C LYS A 14 16.90 -11.76 -20.76
N GLU A 15 16.12 -10.79 -21.19
CA GLU A 15 16.00 -10.33 -22.58
C GLU A 15 17.13 -9.35 -22.99
N GLY A 16 18.12 -9.11 -22.12
CA GLY A 16 19.33 -8.34 -22.44
C GLY A 16 19.29 -6.87 -22.02
N THR A 17 18.25 -6.41 -21.32
CA THR A 17 18.25 -5.04 -20.76
C THR A 17 19.09 -4.98 -19.49
N SER A 18 19.95 -3.95 -19.34
CA SER A 18 20.77 -3.84 -18.14
C SER A 18 19.92 -3.68 -16.87
N LYS A 19 20.36 -4.29 -15.77
CA LYS A 19 19.68 -4.20 -14.46
C LYS A 19 19.48 -2.74 -14.03
N GLU A 20 20.48 -1.90 -14.24
CA GLU A 20 20.41 -0.47 -13.88
C GLU A 20 19.31 0.26 -14.64
N THR A 21 19.21 0.04 -15.96
CA THR A 21 18.17 0.64 -16.80
C THR A 21 16.78 0.19 -16.36
N VAL A 22 16.58 -1.11 -16.11
CA VAL A 22 15.29 -1.66 -15.67
C VAL A 22 14.86 -1.06 -14.33
N VAL A 23 15.78 -0.98 -13.37
CA VAL A 23 15.51 -0.42 -12.03
C VAL A 23 15.17 1.07 -12.11
N LYS A 24 15.92 1.83 -12.91
CA LYS A 24 15.69 3.27 -13.12
C LYS A 24 14.32 3.54 -13.74
N GLU A 25 13.96 2.82 -14.79
CA GLU A 25 12.68 2.97 -15.45
C GLU A 25 11.51 2.57 -14.53
N SER A 26 11.68 1.50 -13.76
CA SER A 26 10.68 1.09 -12.77
C SER A 26 10.46 2.15 -11.69
N PHE A 27 11.54 2.78 -11.22
CA PHE A 27 11.46 3.88 -10.26
C PHE A 27 10.60 5.04 -10.80
N TRP A 28 10.85 5.48 -12.02
CA TRP A 28 10.10 6.60 -12.62
C TRP A 28 8.66 6.27 -12.98
N ARG A 29 8.31 4.99 -13.02
CA ARG A 29 6.93 4.51 -13.24
C ARG A 29 6.13 4.32 -11.95
N MET A 30 6.78 4.45 -10.78
CA MET A 30 6.06 4.32 -9.50
C MET A 30 5.01 5.42 -9.36
N ARG A 31 3.79 4.98 -9.07
CA ARG A 31 2.64 5.87 -8.86
C ARG A 31 1.92 5.39 -7.61
N PRO A 32 2.26 5.94 -6.42
CA PRO A 32 1.48 5.69 -5.22
C PRO A 32 0.08 6.29 -5.38
N ASP A 33 -0.90 5.69 -4.72
CA ASP A 33 -2.29 6.18 -4.78
C ASP A 33 -2.46 7.51 -4.05
N GLY A 34 -1.57 7.81 -3.13
CA GLY A 34 -1.56 9.10 -2.45
C GLY A 34 -0.32 9.33 -1.61
N ILE A 35 -0.24 10.54 -1.10
CA ILE A 35 0.78 10.98 -0.15
C ILE A 35 0.08 11.69 0.99
N ALA A 36 0.47 11.36 2.21
CA ALA A 36 0.03 12.09 3.40
C ALA A 36 1.23 12.65 4.16
N VAL A 37 1.07 13.84 4.68
CA VAL A 37 2.07 14.49 5.53
C VAL A 37 1.47 14.67 6.91
N LEU A 38 2.07 14.02 7.91
CA LEU A 38 1.70 14.18 9.31
C LEU A 38 2.71 15.13 9.97
N PRO A 39 2.30 16.34 10.35
CA PRO A 39 3.21 17.29 10.95
C PRO A 39 3.76 16.79 12.29
N PRO A 40 4.95 17.28 12.72
CA PRO A 40 5.47 17.01 14.05
C PRO A 40 4.46 17.41 15.13
N VAL A 41 4.40 16.62 16.20
CA VAL A 41 3.55 16.94 17.37
C VAL A 41 4.36 16.68 18.64
N GLY A 42 4.62 17.71 19.43
CA GLY A 42 5.50 17.64 20.59
C GLY A 42 6.88 17.12 20.17
N ASN A 43 7.39 16.09 20.84
CA ASN A 43 8.68 15.48 20.55
C ASN A 43 8.63 14.40 19.43
N LYS A 44 7.46 14.21 18.78
CA LYS A 44 7.33 13.23 17.70
C LYS A 44 7.73 13.86 16.37
N ALA A 45 8.60 13.18 15.64
CA ALA A 45 8.99 13.57 14.29
C ALA A 45 7.80 13.68 13.34
N GLY A 46 7.91 14.54 12.35
CA GLY A 46 6.99 14.56 11.22
C GLY A 46 7.11 13.27 10.40
N ILE A 47 6.03 12.87 9.75
CA ILE A 47 5.98 11.66 8.94
C ILE A 47 5.54 12.02 7.53
N PHE A 48 6.33 11.63 6.55
CA PHE A 48 5.96 11.59 5.15
C PHE A 48 5.46 10.17 4.84
N CYS A 49 4.20 10.04 4.48
CA CYS A 49 3.58 8.73 4.30
C CYS A 49 3.21 8.48 2.84
N ILE A 50 3.69 7.38 2.29
CA ILE A 50 3.27 6.86 0.99
C ILE A 50 2.02 6.03 1.22
N LEU A 51 0.94 6.37 0.51
CA LEU A 51 -0.34 5.65 0.54
C LEU A 51 -0.45 4.74 -0.68
N ASP A 52 -0.84 3.52 -0.42
CA ASP A 52 -1.11 2.53 -1.45
C ASP A 52 -2.38 1.75 -1.12
N HIS A 53 -3.18 1.46 -2.12
CA HIS A 53 -4.35 0.59 -2.00
C HIS A 53 -4.16 -0.63 -2.87
N LYS A 54 -4.34 -1.80 -2.29
CA LYS A 54 -4.33 -3.08 -3.00
C LYS A 54 -5.67 -3.78 -2.88
N ARG A 55 -6.20 -4.19 -4.01
CA ARG A 55 -7.31 -5.14 -4.05
C ARG A 55 -6.75 -6.53 -4.37
N MET A 56 -7.06 -7.50 -3.54
CA MET A 56 -6.53 -8.85 -3.65
C MET A 56 -7.65 -9.87 -3.54
N SER A 57 -7.44 -11.04 -4.13
CA SER A 57 -8.29 -12.20 -3.84
C SER A 57 -8.08 -12.64 -2.39
N ASP A 58 -9.14 -12.69 -1.63
CA ASP A 58 -9.17 -13.10 -0.21
C ASP A 58 -9.58 -14.57 -0.02
N VAL A 59 -9.35 -15.39 -1.03
CA VAL A 59 -9.58 -16.84 -0.97
C VAL A 59 -8.54 -17.55 -0.08
N CYS A 60 -7.35 -16.97 0.05
CA CYS A 60 -6.26 -17.51 0.85
C CYS A 60 -6.14 -16.74 2.17
N GLU A 61 -6.04 -17.42 3.30
CA GLU A 61 -5.87 -16.81 4.63
C GLU A 61 -4.66 -15.86 4.74
N ARG A 62 -3.65 -16.08 3.92
CA ARG A 62 -2.44 -15.25 3.89
C ARG A 62 -2.49 -14.08 2.89
N TYR A 63 -3.65 -13.80 2.31
CA TYR A 63 -3.75 -12.74 1.29
C TYR A 63 -3.26 -11.38 1.79
N LEU A 64 -3.56 -11.03 3.03
CA LEU A 64 -3.18 -9.76 3.63
C LEU A 64 -1.65 -9.62 3.74
N ILE A 65 -0.97 -10.66 4.21
CA ILE A 65 0.50 -10.67 4.33
C ILE A 65 1.14 -10.55 2.95
N ARG A 66 0.65 -11.28 1.96
CA ARG A 66 1.16 -11.22 0.58
C ARG A 66 0.95 -9.84 -0.03
N ALA A 67 -0.22 -9.26 0.13
CA ALA A 67 -0.53 -7.95 -0.40
C ALA A 67 0.38 -6.86 0.20
N LYS A 68 0.61 -6.90 1.51
CA LYS A 68 1.53 -5.97 2.20
C LYS A 68 2.96 -6.13 1.72
N SER A 69 3.47 -7.35 1.66
CA SER A 69 4.82 -7.61 1.17
C SER A 69 5.00 -7.12 -0.27
N THR A 70 4.01 -7.33 -1.14
CA THR A 70 4.03 -6.83 -2.51
C THR A 70 4.08 -5.31 -2.54
N ALA A 71 3.24 -4.64 -1.75
CA ALA A 71 3.22 -3.18 -1.68
C ALA A 71 4.53 -2.60 -1.14
N GLU A 72 5.07 -3.18 -0.08
CA GLU A 72 6.35 -2.77 0.52
C GLU A 72 7.51 -2.88 -0.46
N ASN A 73 7.59 -3.98 -1.20
CA ASN A 73 8.61 -4.19 -2.22
C ASN A 73 8.45 -3.22 -3.39
N GLN A 74 7.22 -2.95 -3.80
CA GLN A 74 6.92 -2.04 -4.92
C GLN A 74 7.49 -0.64 -4.69
N TYR A 75 7.35 -0.10 -3.48
CA TYR A 75 7.76 1.27 -3.17
C TYR A 75 9.06 1.38 -2.35
N ALA A 76 9.81 0.29 -2.20
CA ALA A 76 11.04 0.30 -1.41
C ALA A 76 12.08 1.32 -1.89
N SER A 77 12.29 1.43 -3.20
CA SER A 77 13.24 2.40 -3.78
C SER A 77 12.75 3.83 -3.61
N LEU A 78 11.43 4.07 -3.72
CA LEU A 78 10.85 5.40 -3.52
C LEU A 78 10.99 5.84 -2.05
N ARG A 79 10.70 4.96 -1.09
CA ARG A 79 10.92 5.22 0.33
C ARG A 79 12.37 5.59 0.62
N SER A 80 13.32 4.83 0.07
CA SER A 80 14.75 5.09 0.26
C SER A 80 15.16 6.43 -0.31
N ALA A 81 14.70 6.78 -1.50
CA ALA A 81 15.00 8.05 -2.15
C ALA A 81 14.45 9.24 -1.35
N ILE A 82 13.20 9.17 -0.90
CA ILE A 82 12.58 10.22 -0.08
C ILE A 82 13.29 10.33 1.27
N SER A 83 13.56 9.19 1.92
CA SER A 83 14.26 9.15 3.21
C SER A 83 15.63 9.84 3.15
N ALA A 84 16.39 9.62 2.08
CA ALA A 84 17.69 10.26 1.90
C ALA A 84 17.61 11.80 1.88
N VAL A 85 16.49 12.35 1.43
CA VAL A 85 16.26 13.80 1.36
C VAL A 85 15.75 14.36 2.68
N ILE A 86 14.72 13.75 3.28
CA ILE A 86 14.00 14.36 4.41
C ILE A 86 14.51 13.92 5.79
N GLN A 87 15.29 12.86 5.87
CA GLN A 87 15.83 12.35 7.14
C GLN A 87 16.72 13.40 7.85
N ARG A 88 17.44 14.21 7.08
CA ARG A 88 18.27 15.31 7.61
C ARG A 88 17.46 16.38 8.34
N GLN A 89 16.16 16.45 8.08
CA GLN A 89 15.23 17.40 8.71
C GLN A 89 14.50 16.81 9.92
N GLY A 90 14.88 15.61 10.37
CA GLY A 90 14.21 14.91 11.47
C GLY A 90 12.86 14.30 11.12
N TRP A 91 12.54 14.17 9.83
CA TRP A 91 11.32 13.52 9.35
C TRP A 91 11.53 12.03 9.11
N LYS A 92 10.44 11.28 9.21
CA LYS A 92 10.41 9.84 8.89
C LYS A 92 9.61 9.60 7.62
N VAL A 93 9.98 8.56 6.88
CA VAL A 93 9.20 8.04 5.75
C VAL A 93 8.54 6.75 6.17
N GLU A 94 7.24 6.69 6.03
CA GLU A 94 6.43 5.50 6.29
C GLU A 94 5.63 5.12 5.03
N GLN A 95 5.18 3.90 4.97
CA GLN A 95 4.25 3.44 3.96
C GLN A 95 3.07 2.79 4.65
N VAL A 96 1.88 3.17 4.23
CA VAL A 96 0.63 2.57 4.69
C VAL A 96 -0.12 2.02 3.50
N SER A 97 -0.33 0.71 3.50
CA SER A 97 -1.08 0.03 2.46
C SER A 97 -2.45 -0.38 3.00
N PHE A 98 -3.49 0.12 2.35
CA PHE A 98 -4.86 -0.31 2.59
C PHE A 98 -5.17 -1.50 1.69
N ILE A 99 -5.47 -2.64 2.30
CA ILE A 99 -5.75 -3.87 1.59
C ILE A 99 -7.24 -4.17 1.67
N THR A 100 -7.88 -4.32 0.51
CA THR A 100 -9.25 -4.82 0.43
C THR A 100 -9.26 -6.19 -0.25
N GLY A 101 -9.91 -7.15 0.36
CA GLY A 101 -10.21 -8.42 -0.28
C GLY A 101 -11.29 -8.26 -1.34
N ALA A 102 -11.53 -9.29 -2.13
CA ALA A 102 -12.62 -9.30 -3.11
C ALA A 102 -14.00 -9.32 -2.42
N ARG A 103 -14.09 -9.92 -1.23
CA ARG A 103 -15.32 -10.13 -0.47
C ARG A 103 -15.36 -9.39 0.86
N SER A 104 -14.22 -9.03 1.41
CA SER A 104 -14.13 -8.51 2.77
C SER A 104 -12.99 -7.53 2.95
N VAL A 105 -13.02 -6.84 4.08
CA VAL A 105 -11.93 -5.96 4.56
C VAL A 105 -11.55 -6.42 5.96
N ASP A 106 -10.26 -6.64 6.19
CA ASP A 106 -9.78 -6.98 7.53
C ASP A 106 -9.94 -5.78 8.47
N LYS A 107 -10.78 -5.96 9.51
CA LYS A 107 -11.13 -4.87 10.44
C LYS A 107 -9.94 -4.42 11.26
N GLN A 108 -9.11 -5.34 11.71
CA GLN A 108 -7.98 -5.00 12.59
C GLN A 108 -6.93 -4.21 11.83
N ASP A 109 -6.57 -4.67 10.64
CA ASP A 109 -5.60 -4.01 9.79
C ASP A 109 -6.07 -2.63 9.34
N PHE A 110 -7.31 -2.53 8.88
CA PHE A 110 -7.91 -1.27 8.47
C PHE A 110 -7.98 -0.26 9.63
N SER A 111 -8.41 -0.70 10.81
CA SER A 111 -8.46 0.14 12.01
C SER A 111 -7.08 0.61 12.45
N LYS A 112 -6.07 -0.26 12.37
CA LYS A 112 -4.68 0.10 12.67
C LYS A 112 -4.18 1.20 11.75
N ASN A 113 -4.45 1.10 10.46
CA ASN A 113 -4.06 2.11 9.48
C ASN A 113 -4.76 3.46 9.73
N LEU A 114 -6.05 3.47 10.04
CA LEU A 114 -6.76 4.70 10.38
C LEU A 114 -6.25 5.35 11.67
N LYS A 115 -5.92 4.57 12.69
CA LYS A 115 -5.30 5.07 13.93
C LYS A 115 -3.94 5.72 13.66
N PHE A 116 -3.17 5.18 12.75
CA PHE A 116 -1.90 5.78 12.32
C PHE A 116 -2.11 7.21 11.82
N PHE A 117 -3.18 7.46 11.07
CA PHE A 117 -3.58 8.79 10.59
C PHE A 117 -4.34 9.62 11.63
N ARG A 118 -4.35 9.19 12.90
CA ARG A 118 -4.99 9.91 14.01
C ARG A 118 -6.51 10.09 13.82
N VAL A 119 -7.14 9.19 13.07
CA VAL A 119 -8.61 9.18 12.93
C VAL A 119 -9.23 8.83 14.29
N PRO A 120 -10.21 9.62 14.77
CA PRO A 120 -10.86 9.35 16.05
C PRO A 120 -11.51 7.96 16.10
N ALA A 121 -11.35 7.27 17.22
CA ALA A 121 -11.86 5.90 17.38
C ALA A 121 -13.37 5.78 17.09
N ALA A 122 -14.17 6.78 17.44
CA ALA A 122 -15.60 6.82 17.16
C ALA A 122 -15.90 6.82 15.64
N SER A 123 -15.03 7.41 14.83
CA SER A 123 -15.18 7.47 13.38
C SER A 123 -14.73 6.19 12.67
N ILE A 124 -13.78 5.45 13.24
CA ILE A 124 -13.18 4.26 12.60
C ILE A 124 -14.25 3.21 12.30
N ASN A 125 -15.13 2.89 13.24
CA ASN A 125 -16.17 1.89 13.03
C ASN A 125 -17.15 2.30 11.92
N SER A 126 -17.54 3.57 11.87
CA SER A 126 -18.41 4.08 10.80
C SER A 126 -17.77 4.00 9.44
N ILE A 127 -16.50 4.39 9.32
CA ILE A 127 -15.73 4.31 8.06
C ILE A 127 -15.58 2.87 7.63
N TYR A 128 -15.18 1.98 8.54
CA TYR A 128 -15.05 0.56 8.26
C TYR A 128 -16.36 -0.07 7.76
N SER A 129 -17.47 0.19 8.45
CA SER A 129 -18.78 -0.39 8.08
C SER A 129 -19.20 0.05 6.67
N LYS A 130 -19.03 1.33 6.34
CA LYS A 130 -19.34 1.84 4.99
C LYS A 130 -18.49 1.18 3.92
N LEU A 131 -17.18 1.00 4.17
CA LEU A 131 -16.29 0.34 3.23
C LEU A 131 -16.63 -1.14 3.08
N ALA A 132 -16.85 -1.86 4.17
CA ALA A 132 -17.20 -3.28 4.16
C ALA A 132 -18.51 -3.53 3.39
N MET A 133 -19.53 -2.69 3.59
CA MET A 133 -20.77 -2.77 2.82
C MET A 133 -20.52 -2.58 1.32
N ARG A 134 -19.71 -1.60 0.92
CA ARG A 134 -19.39 -1.37 -0.49
C ARG A 134 -18.65 -2.54 -1.13
N VAL A 135 -17.70 -3.12 -0.43
CA VAL A 135 -16.98 -4.32 -0.91
C VAL A 135 -17.96 -5.48 -1.11
N PHE A 136 -18.87 -5.70 -0.15
CA PHE A 136 -19.89 -6.75 -0.23
C PHE A 136 -20.87 -6.52 -1.38
N ASP A 137 -21.37 -5.29 -1.57
CA ASP A 137 -22.29 -4.94 -2.65
C ASP A 137 -21.67 -5.23 -4.02
N VAL A 138 -20.41 -4.83 -4.23
CA VAL A 138 -19.69 -5.10 -5.48
C VAL A 138 -19.55 -6.61 -5.73
N TYR A 139 -19.20 -7.37 -4.70
CA TYR A 139 -19.09 -8.82 -4.80
C TYR A 139 -20.42 -9.49 -5.16
N SER A 140 -21.50 -9.10 -4.46
CA SER A 140 -22.85 -9.64 -4.72
C SER A 140 -23.35 -9.33 -6.13
N ASN A 141 -23.09 -8.12 -6.63
CA ASN A 141 -23.44 -7.73 -7.98
C ASN A 141 -22.70 -8.58 -9.03
N ILE A 142 -21.40 -8.85 -8.80
CA ILE A 142 -20.63 -9.73 -9.69
C ILE A 142 -21.21 -11.14 -9.71
N LEU A 143 -21.55 -11.70 -8.55
CA LEU A 143 -22.17 -13.03 -8.47
C LEU A 143 -23.50 -13.08 -9.21
N ASN A 144 -24.35 -12.08 -9.05
CA ASN A 144 -25.63 -12.01 -9.75
C ASN A 144 -25.46 -11.96 -11.29
N LEU A 145 -24.42 -11.29 -11.79
CA LEU A 145 -24.12 -11.25 -13.22
C LEU A 145 -23.59 -12.59 -13.75
N MET A 146 -22.97 -13.41 -12.92
CA MET A 146 -22.45 -14.72 -13.31
C MET A 146 -23.54 -15.82 -13.35
N HIS A 147 -24.67 -15.58 -12.71
CA HIS A 147 -25.82 -16.51 -12.67
C HIS A 147 -26.93 -16.17 -13.67
N VAL A 148 -26.71 -15.20 -14.52
CA VAL A 148 -27.54 -14.86 -15.68
C VAL A 148 -26.96 -15.50 -16.94
#